data_0a97372d4cf022b122758882dec26224
#
_entry.id   0a97372d4cf022b122758882dec26224
#
_cell.length_a   1.000
_cell.length_b   1.000
_cell.length_c   1.000
_cell.angle_alpha   90.00
_cell.angle_beta   90.00
_cell.angle_gamma   90.00
#
_symmetry.space_group_name_H-M   'P 1'
#
loop_
_entity.id
_entity.type
_entity.pdbx_description
1 polymer ?
#
loop_
_entity_poly.entity_id
_entity_poly.type
_entity_poly.pdbx_seq_one_letter_code
_entity_poly.pdbx_strand_id
1 'polypeptide(L)'
;RRMIVLAAIGFLHLMFIWSGDILLLYALLGMLLPLFRHVSDRVLLGTSAVLLLLPILIDWLAGTFGVSRSAPAVRMQQHYCNLYGITEYNFGIWLRDAENYGGVFQFLVQGAWVRLQEFIDGNRYFKVLGLFLLGFYIGRKQIYANLEANRVLLKKTVTYGFLLGLPLSILYAWSAVNGHPFGTTAHTVIYTASVYPLGFAYVSAICLLYLHGREWRLWRCLA
;
A
#
# COMPACT_ATOMS: atom_id res chain seq x y z
N ARG A 1 -8.73 -11.52 17.52
CA ARG A 1 -8.94 -10.41 18.47
C ARG A 1 -8.12 -9.16 18.10
N ARG A 2 -6.78 -9.25 17.91
CA ARG A 2 -5.93 -8.07 17.59
C ARG A 2 -6.37 -7.34 16.32
N MET A 3 -6.71 -8.04 15.25
CA MET A 3 -7.16 -7.44 14.00
C MET A 3 -8.52 -6.75 14.12
N ILE A 4 -9.42 -7.27 14.96
CA ILE A 4 -10.72 -6.61 15.22
C ILE A 4 -10.51 -5.28 15.95
N VAL A 5 -9.65 -5.26 16.95
CA VAL A 5 -9.31 -4.01 17.67
C VAL A 5 -8.65 -3.01 16.70
N LEU A 6 -7.72 -3.47 15.86
CA LEU A 6 -7.08 -2.64 14.84
C LEU A 6 -8.10 -2.10 13.82
N ALA A 7 -9.09 -2.91 13.43
CA ALA A 7 -10.17 -2.47 12.55
C ALA A 7 -11.05 -1.39 13.19
N ALA A 8 -11.38 -1.55 14.48
CA ALA A 8 -12.13 -0.55 15.23
C ALA A 8 -11.34 0.78 15.35
N ILE A 9 -10.05 0.69 15.69
CA ILE A 9 -9.16 1.87 15.74
C ILE A 9 -9.07 2.53 14.37
N GLY A 10 -8.82 1.76 13.30
CA GLY A 10 -8.76 2.29 11.93
C GLY A 10 -10.06 2.94 11.47
N PHE A 11 -11.21 2.34 11.80
CA PHE A 11 -12.51 2.93 11.52
C PHE A 11 -12.72 4.26 12.25
N LEU A 12 -12.43 4.29 13.55
CA LEU A 12 -12.52 5.53 14.34
C LEU A 12 -11.54 6.60 13.84
N HIS A 13 -10.33 6.20 13.47
CA HIS A 13 -9.35 7.11 12.89
C HIS A 13 -9.83 7.69 11.56
N LEU A 14 -10.33 6.83 10.64
CA LEU A 14 -10.85 7.22 9.34
C LEU A 14 -12.01 8.23 9.47
N MET A 15 -12.95 7.96 10.37
CA MET A 15 -14.19 8.73 10.48
C MET A 15 -14.09 9.97 11.37
N PHE A 16 -13.16 9.99 12.34
CA PHE A 16 -13.14 11.04 13.36
C PHE A 16 -11.82 11.79 13.49
N ILE A 17 -10.72 11.29 12.90
CA ILE A 17 -9.40 11.92 13.04
C ILE A 17 -8.86 12.33 11.68
N TRP A 18 -8.69 11.37 10.76
CA TRP A 18 -8.08 11.62 9.47
C TRP A 18 -8.52 10.60 8.41
N SER A 19 -9.09 11.07 7.31
CA SER A 19 -9.57 10.22 6.22
C SER A 19 -8.46 9.47 5.47
N GLY A 20 -7.19 9.84 5.66
CA GLY A 20 -6.01 9.18 5.08
C GLY A 20 -5.64 7.83 5.72
N ASP A 21 -6.56 7.17 6.45
CA ASP A 21 -6.29 5.91 7.14
C ASP A 21 -6.01 4.73 6.21
N ILE A 22 -5.07 3.88 6.62
CA ILE A 22 -4.75 2.58 6.00
C ILE A 22 -4.93 1.40 6.97
N LEU A 23 -5.09 1.67 8.27
CA LEU A 23 -5.16 0.65 9.31
C LEU A 23 -6.40 -0.22 9.13
N LEU A 24 -7.54 0.39 8.76
CA LEU A 24 -8.78 -0.33 8.50
C LEU A 24 -8.61 -1.37 7.39
N LEU A 25 -8.01 -0.99 6.26
CA LEU A 25 -7.73 -1.90 5.14
C LEU A 25 -6.80 -3.03 5.59
N TYR A 26 -5.73 -2.70 6.30
CA TYR A 26 -4.75 -3.68 6.79
C TYR A 26 -5.37 -4.64 7.80
N ALA A 27 -6.23 -4.16 8.68
CA ALA A 27 -6.93 -4.99 9.64
C ALA A 27 -7.90 -5.98 8.96
N LEU A 28 -8.70 -5.49 8.00
CA LEU A 28 -9.65 -6.33 7.25
C LEU A 28 -8.93 -7.42 6.46
N LEU A 29 -7.87 -7.07 5.71
CA LEU A 29 -7.09 -8.04 4.94
C LEU A 29 -6.27 -8.96 5.86
N GLY A 30 -5.79 -8.46 6.99
CA GLY A 30 -5.10 -9.25 8.01
C GLY A 30 -5.98 -10.34 8.63
N MET A 31 -7.30 -10.13 8.71
CA MET A 31 -8.25 -11.16 9.16
C MET A 31 -8.34 -12.35 8.19
N LEU A 32 -7.93 -12.19 6.93
CA LEU A 32 -7.91 -13.28 5.95
C LEU A 32 -6.66 -14.18 6.08
N LEU A 33 -5.57 -13.70 6.70
CA LEU A 33 -4.32 -14.48 6.82
C LEU A 33 -4.46 -15.84 7.49
N PRO A 34 -5.29 -16.04 8.54
CA PRO A 34 -5.48 -17.36 9.14
C PRO A 34 -5.97 -18.43 8.17
N LEU A 35 -6.69 -18.04 7.09
CA LEU A 35 -7.16 -18.99 6.07
C LEU A 35 -5.98 -19.66 5.33
N PHE A 36 -4.82 -18.97 5.27
CA PHE A 36 -3.61 -19.45 4.60
C PHE A 36 -2.66 -20.22 5.54
N ARG A 37 -3.05 -20.44 6.81
CA ARG A 37 -2.17 -21.08 7.80
C ARG A 37 -1.70 -22.48 7.38
N HIS A 38 -2.55 -23.26 6.77
CA HIS A 38 -2.29 -24.65 6.37
C HIS A 38 -1.98 -24.81 4.87
N VAL A 39 -1.94 -23.72 4.13
CA VAL A 39 -1.66 -23.71 2.69
C VAL A 39 -0.17 -24.00 2.44
N SER A 40 0.14 -24.79 1.41
CA SER A 40 1.53 -25.09 1.04
C SER A 40 2.29 -23.86 0.58
N ASP A 41 3.60 -23.86 0.74
CA ASP A 41 4.48 -22.73 0.38
C ASP A 41 4.38 -22.36 -1.11
N ARG A 42 4.21 -23.37 -1.99
CA ARG A 42 4.08 -23.15 -3.45
C ARG A 42 2.78 -22.40 -3.78
N VAL A 43 1.67 -22.82 -3.17
CA VAL A 43 0.36 -22.17 -3.37
C VAL A 43 0.39 -20.77 -2.76
N LEU A 44 0.98 -20.60 -1.58
CA LEU A 44 1.11 -19.32 -0.91
C LEU A 44 1.87 -18.29 -1.78
N LEU A 45 3.04 -18.68 -2.32
CA LEU A 45 3.82 -17.84 -3.22
C LEU A 45 3.11 -17.58 -4.55
N GLY A 46 2.47 -18.61 -5.13
CA GLY A 46 1.71 -18.48 -6.37
C GLY A 46 0.55 -17.49 -6.22
N THR A 47 -0.23 -17.63 -5.14
CA THR A 47 -1.34 -16.68 -4.83
C THR A 47 -0.81 -15.26 -4.60
N SER A 48 0.30 -15.13 -3.85
CA SER A 48 0.94 -13.82 -3.67
C SER A 48 1.34 -13.19 -5.01
N ALA A 49 2.03 -13.94 -5.87
CA ALA A 49 2.46 -13.46 -7.18
C ALA A 49 1.27 -13.05 -8.06
N VAL A 50 0.23 -13.88 -8.10
CA VAL A 50 -1.02 -13.56 -8.84
C VAL A 50 -1.63 -12.26 -8.31
N LEU A 51 -1.79 -12.11 -7.00
CA LEU A 51 -2.37 -10.89 -6.41
C LEU A 51 -1.53 -9.64 -6.67
N LEU A 52 -0.20 -9.75 -6.69
CA LEU A 52 0.69 -8.61 -6.97
C LEU A 52 0.71 -8.21 -8.46
N LEU A 53 0.46 -9.15 -9.36
CA LEU A 53 0.42 -8.91 -10.81
C LEU A 53 -0.99 -8.58 -11.32
N LEU A 54 -2.04 -9.02 -10.62
CA LEU A 54 -3.43 -8.84 -11.00
C LEU A 54 -3.83 -7.38 -11.26
N PRO A 55 -3.30 -6.37 -10.53
CA PRO A 55 -3.54 -4.96 -10.84
C PRO A 55 -3.22 -4.56 -12.28
N ILE A 56 -2.19 -5.15 -12.89
CA ILE A 56 -1.80 -4.86 -14.28
C ILE A 56 -2.91 -5.30 -15.24
N LEU A 57 -3.43 -6.51 -15.05
CA LEU A 57 -4.52 -7.04 -15.86
C LEU A 57 -5.81 -6.22 -15.66
N ILE A 58 -6.13 -5.87 -14.43
CA ILE A 58 -7.32 -5.10 -14.09
C ILE A 58 -7.25 -3.70 -14.73
N ASP A 59 -6.12 -3.02 -14.64
CA ASP A 59 -5.94 -1.68 -15.21
C ASP A 59 -5.94 -1.73 -16.74
N TRP A 60 -5.40 -2.79 -17.34
CA TRP A 60 -5.49 -3.01 -18.78
C TRP A 60 -6.92 -3.21 -19.25
N LEU A 61 -7.70 -4.07 -18.56
CA LEU A 61 -9.11 -4.30 -18.88
C LEU A 61 -9.93 -3.03 -18.67
N ALA A 62 -9.75 -2.33 -17.56
CA ALA A 62 -10.47 -1.09 -17.28
C ALA A 62 -10.19 -0.02 -18.34
N GLY A 63 -8.93 0.11 -18.78
CA GLY A 63 -8.53 1.03 -19.83
C GLY A 63 -9.12 0.64 -21.21
N THR A 64 -9.15 -0.67 -21.52
CA THR A 64 -9.67 -1.16 -22.79
C THR A 64 -11.18 -0.99 -22.91
N PHE A 65 -11.92 -1.25 -21.82
CA PHE A 65 -13.38 -1.18 -21.81
C PHE A 65 -13.93 0.17 -21.31
N GLY A 66 -13.08 1.12 -20.93
CA GLY A 66 -13.50 2.43 -20.44
C GLY A 66 -14.29 2.36 -19.12
N VAL A 67 -14.04 1.34 -18.28
CA VAL A 67 -14.78 1.11 -17.03
C VAL A 67 -14.15 1.87 -15.88
N SER A 68 -14.91 2.80 -15.30
CA SER A 68 -14.54 3.45 -14.02
C SER A 68 -15.02 2.59 -12.84
N ARG A 69 -14.08 1.89 -12.18
CA ARG A 69 -14.36 0.98 -11.07
C ARG A 69 -14.79 1.71 -9.80
N SER A 70 -14.27 2.91 -9.60
CA SER A 70 -14.55 3.76 -8.44
C SER A 70 -15.76 4.68 -8.63
N ALA A 71 -16.45 4.65 -9.77
CA ALA A 71 -17.58 5.51 -10.06
C ALA A 71 -18.65 5.58 -8.94
N PRO A 72 -19.00 4.48 -8.22
CA PRO A 72 -19.91 4.57 -7.08
C PRO A 72 -19.34 5.41 -5.93
N ALA A 73 -18.05 5.24 -5.60
CA ALA A 73 -17.39 6.00 -4.53
C ALA A 73 -17.29 7.48 -4.89
N VAL A 74 -16.96 7.80 -6.15
CA VAL A 74 -16.93 9.18 -6.67
C VAL A 74 -18.30 9.84 -6.56
N ARG A 75 -19.39 9.14 -6.96
CA ARG A 75 -20.74 9.67 -6.83
C ARG A 75 -21.11 9.97 -5.38
N MET A 76 -20.75 9.09 -4.45
CA MET A 76 -21.01 9.30 -3.04
C MET A 76 -20.18 10.46 -2.47
N GLN A 77 -18.92 10.57 -2.85
CA GLN A 77 -18.10 11.73 -2.50
C GLN A 77 -18.74 13.03 -2.99
N GLN A 78 -19.11 13.10 -4.26
CA GLN A 78 -19.78 14.27 -4.85
C GLN A 78 -21.10 14.61 -4.15
N HIS A 79 -21.89 13.59 -3.80
CA HIS A 79 -23.13 13.78 -3.04
C HIS A 79 -22.86 14.49 -1.70
N TYR A 80 -21.88 14.02 -0.93
CA TYR A 80 -21.55 14.65 0.35
C TYR A 80 -20.87 16.01 0.20
N CYS A 81 -20.05 16.21 -0.82
CA CYS A 81 -19.50 17.52 -1.14
C CYS A 81 -20.62 18.53 -1.43
N ASN A 82 -21.58 18.16 -2.25
CA ASN A 82 -22.75 19.03 -2.54
C ASN A 82 -23.62 19.28 -1.31
N LEU A 83 -23.84 18.23 -0.49
CA LEU A 83 -24.66 18.34 0.73
C LEU A 83 -24.05 19.31 1.75
N TYR A 84 -22.72 19.32 1.87
CA TYR A 84 -22.03 20.15 2.85
C TYR A 84 -21.52 21.48 2.27
N GLY A 85 -21.62 21.71 0.97
CA GLY A 85 -21.10 22.91 0.31
C GLY A 85 -19.59 22.91 0.12
N ILE A 86 -18.96 21.72 0.09
CA ILE A 86 -17.53 21.55 -0.19
C ILE A 86 -17.32 21.63 -1.71
N THR A 87 -16.54 22.60 -2.16
CA THR A 87 -16.24 22.86 -3.57
C THR A 87 -14.75 22.78 -3.83
N GLU A 88 -14.34 22.75 -5.09
CA GLU A 88 -12.91 22.81 -5.46
C GLU A 88 -12.21 24.07 -4.92
N TYR A 89 -12.94 25.18 -4.80
CA TYR A 89 -12.40 26.46 -4.32
C TYR A 89 -12.16 26.47 -2.81
N ASN A 90 -13.01 25.83 -2.01
CA ASN A 90 -12.90 25.84 -0.55
C ASN A 90 -12.32 24.54 0.03
N PHE A 91 -12.15 23.51 -0.77
CA PHE A 91 -11.63 22.20 -0.34
C PHE A 91 -10.30 22.31 0.43
N GLY A 92 -9.32 23.03 -0.15
CA GLY A 92 -7.97 23.17 0.43
C GLY A 92 -7.92 23.99 1.72
N ILE A 93 -8.92 24.83 1.97
CA ILE A 93 -8.99 25.72 3.13
C ILE A 93 -10.08 25.30 4.13
N TRP A 94 -10.92 24.34 3.79
CA TRP A 94 -12.07 23.90 4.59
C TRP A 94 -11.72 23.60 6.04
N LEU A 95 -10.66 22.82 6.26
CA LEU A 95 -10.23 22.45 7.62
C LEU A 95 -9.65 23.62 8.40
N ARG A 96 -9.02 24.59 7.71
CA ARG A 96 -8.51 25.81 8.33
C ARG A 96 -9.64 26.70 8.81
N ASP A 97 -10.69 26.79 8.01
CA ASP A 97 -11.81 27.71 8.22
C ASP A 97 -12.97 27.06 9.00
N ALA A 98 -12.83 25.78 9.40
CA ALA A 98 -13.82 25.08 10.21
C ALA A 98 -13.90 25.67 11.64
N GLU A 99 -15.01 26.31 11.97
CA GLU A 99 -15.24 26.94 13.29
C GLU A 99 -15.43 25.91 14.42
N ASN A 100 -15.84 24.69 14.06
CA ASN A 100 -16.14 23.64 15.04
C ASN A 100 -15.86 22.25 14.46
N TYR A 101 -15.89 21.23 15.33
CA TYR A 101 -15.64 19.85 14.92
C TYR A 101 -16.68 19.31 13.91
N GLY A 102 -17.89 19.87 13.87
CA GLY A 102 -18.91 19.51 12.88
C GLY A 102 -18.43 19.74 11.44
N GLY A 103 -17.78 20.89 11.18
CA GLY A 103 -17.15 21.17 9.89
C GLY A 103 -16.01 20.21 9.56
N VAL A 104 -15.19 19.85 10.54
CA VAL A 104 -14.14 18.82 10.38
C VAL A 104 -14.77 17.47 10.04
N PHE A 105 -15.81 17.06 10.75
CA PHE A 105 -16.49 15.79 10.50
C PHE A 105 -17.11 15.71 9.09
N GLN A 106 -17.71 16.79 8.61
CA GLN A 106 -18.24 16.89 7.23
C GLN A 106 -17.14 16.63 6.20
N PHE A 107 -15.94 17.22 6.41
CA PHE A 107 -14.78 16.97 5.56
C PHE A 107 -14.32 15.52 5.63
N LEU A 108 -14.30 14.90 6.80
CA LEU A 108 -13.91 13.50 6.98
C LEU A 108 -14.88 12.52 6.30
N VAL A 109 -16.18 12.79 6.32
CA VAL A 109 -17.18 11.94 5.65
C VAL A 109 -16.94 11.87 4.15
N GLN A 110 -16.77 13.01 3.46
CA GLN A 110 -16.44 12.98 2.04
C GLN A 110 -15.06 12.38 1.80
N GLY A 111 -14.08 12.65 2.69
CA GLY A 111 -12.73 12.09 2.62
C GLY A 111 -12.68 10.56 2.74
N ALA A 112 -13.60 9.96 3.50
CA ALA A 112 -13.71 8.50 3.58
C ALA A 112 -14.09 7.88 2.21
N TRP A 113 -14.93 8.53 1.42
CA TRP A 113 -15.25 8.10 0.06
C TRP A 113 -14.08 8.29 -0.91
N VAL A 114 -13.31 9.38 -0.76
CA VAL A 114 -12.04 9.56 -1.49
C VAL A 114 -11.08 8.42 -1.17
N ARG A 115 -10.97 8.04 0.12
CA ARG A 115 -10.11 6.92 0.52
C ARG A 115 -10.55 5.59 -0.09
N LEU A 116 -11.85 5.32 -0.14
CA LEU A 116 -12.39 4.13 -0.79
C LEU A 116 -12.09 4.14 -2.30
N GLN A 117 -12.25 5.29 -2.96
CA GLN A 117 -11.85 5.48 -4.36
C GLN A 117 -10.38 5.14 -4.58
N GLU A 118 -9.47 5.69 -3.77
CA GLU A 118 -8.03 5.42 -3.85
C GLU A 118 -7.69 3.94 -3.65
N PHE A 119 -8.40 3.24 -2.76
CA PHE A 119 -8.20 1.80 -2.57
C PHE A 119 -8.62 0.99 -3.80
N ILE A 120 -9.71 1.38 -4.44
CA ILE A 120 -10.24 0.72 -5.65
C ILE A 120 -9.33 1.03 -6.85
N ASP A 121 -9.06 2.30 -7.15
CA ASP A 121 -8.28 2.72 -8.31
C ASP A 121 -6.82 2.31 -8.20
N GLY A 122 -6.25 2.40 -7.00
CA GLY A 122 -4.90 1.93 -6.71
C GLY A 122 -4.77 0.41 -6.59
N ASN A 123 -5.85 -0.37 -6.69
CA ASN A 123 -5.87 -1.83 -6.48
C ASN A 123 -5.19 -2.24 -5.15
N ARG A 124 -5.31 -1.39 -4.10
CA ARG A 124 -4.54 -1.54 -2.86
C ARG A 124 -4.86 -2.83 -2.12
N TYR A 125 -6.10 -3.32 -2.18
CA TYR A 125 -6.50 -4.55 -1.52
C TYR A 125 -5.77 -5.78 -2.09
N PHE A 126 -5.54 -5.87 -3.40
CA PHE A 126 -4.75 -6.96 -3.99
C PHE A 126 -3.27 -6.84 -3.64
N LYS A 127 -2.71 -5.63 -3.77
CA LYS A 127 -1.30 -5.35 -3.45
C LYS A 127 -0.98 -5.67 -1.99
N VAL A 128 -1.81 -5.21 -1.06
CA VAL A 128 -1.60 -5.42 0.38
C VAL A 128 -1.75 -6.89 0.74
N LEU A 129 -2.81 -7.58 0.25
CA LEU A 129 -2.98 -9.00 0.54
C LEU A 129 -1.84 -9.83 -0.06
N GLY A 130 -1.40 -9.52 -1.28
CA GLY A 130 -0.26 -10.18 -1.92
C GLY A 130 1.02 -10.02 -1.10
N LEU A 131 1.32 -8.80 -0.63
CA LEU A 131 2.46 -8.55 0.25
C LEU A 131 2.33 -9.23 1.61
N PHE A 132 1.13 -9.31 2.17
CA PHE A 132 0.88 -10.03 3.42
C PHE A 132 1.17 -11.53 3.27
N LEU A 133 0.72 -12.15 2.18
CA LEU A 133 1.02 -13.57 1.92
C LEU A 133 2.51 -13.80 1.71
N LEU A 134 3.20 -12.90 1.01
CA LEU A 134 4.65 -12.95 0.86
C LEU A 134 5.36 -12.80 2.21
N GLY A 135 4.94 -11.83 3.03
CA GLY A 135 5.44 -11.65 4.40
C GLY A 135 5.17 -12.88 5.28
N PHE A 136 4.01 -13.51 5.12
CA PHE A 136 3.69 -14.76 5.82
C PHE A 136 4.63 -15.92 5.43
N TYR A 137 4.94 -16.05 4.14
CA TYR A 137 5.95 -16.99 3.65
C TYR A 137 7.34 -16.71 4.22
N ILE A 138 7.78 -15.45 4.16
CA ILE A 138 9.08 -15.01 4.69
C ILE A 138 9.18 -15.32 6.19
N GLY A 139 8.11 -15.05 6.96
CA GLY A 139 8.02 -15.38 8.37
C GLY A 139 8.07 -16.88 8.64
N ARG A 140 7.34 -17.69 7.84
CA ARG A 140 7.35 -19.17 7.94
C ARG A 140 8.74 -19.74 7.67
N LYS A 141 9.49 -19.18 6.73
CA LYS A 141 10.87 -19.57 6.40
C LYS A 141 11.92 -18.98 7.34
N GLN A 142 11.52 -18.14 8.28
CA GLN A 142 12.43 -17.49 9.24
C GLN A 142 13.57 -16.71 8.57
N ILE A 143 13.31 -16.14 7.37
CA ILE A 143 14.35 -15.48 6.56
C ILE A 143 15.01 -14.33 7.33
N TYR A 144 14.19 -13.48 7.96
CA TYR A 144 14.69 -12.35 8.75
C TYR A 144 15.03 -12.71 10.21
N ALA A 145 14.64 -13.89 10.70
CA ALA A 145 15.08 -14.37 12.01
C ALA A 145 16.51 -14.94 11.97
N ASN A 146 16.93 -15.50 10.82
CA ASN A 146 18.24 -16.10 10.62
C ASN A 146 19.05 -15.34 9.56
N LEU A 147 19.42 -14.10 9.87
CA LEU A 147 20.08 -13.19 8.92
C LEU A 147 21.42 -13.72 8.38
N GLU A 148 22.24 -14.31 9.25
CA GLU A 148 23.55 -14.87 8.82
C GLU A 148 23.37 -16.01 7.81
N ALA A 149 22.45 -16.94 8.06
CA ALA A 149 22.17 -18.04 7.14
C ALA A 149 21.64 -17.54 5.79
N ASN A 150 20.92 -16.41 5.79
CA ASN A 150 20.31 -15.82 4.60
C ASN A 150 21.13 -14.67 3.98
N ARG A 151 22.38 -14.45 4.44
CA ARG A 151 23.23 -13.32 4.03
C ARG A 151 23.41 -13.22 2.51
N VAL A 152 23.57 -14.35 1.83
CA VAL A 152 23.73 -14.40 0.37
C VAL A 152 22.44 -13.96 -0.33
N LEU A 153 21.28 -14.43 0.15
CA LEU A 153 19.97 -14.02 -0.37
C LEU A 153 19.77 -12.51 -0.18
N LEU A 154 20.04 -11.99 1.02
CA LEU A 154 19.91 -10.57 1.32
C LEU A 154 20.80 -9.70 0.41
N LYS A 155 22.09 -10.11 0.20
CA LYS A 155 22.99 -9.40 -0.72
C LYS A 155 22.45 -9.37 -2.15
N LYS A 156 21.98 -10.51 -2.68
CA LYS A 156 21.36 -10.58 -4.00
C LYS A 156 20.13 -9.67 -4.10
N THR A 157 19.26 -9.70 -3.09
CA THR A 157 18.06 -8.83 -3.04
C THR A 157 18.44 -7.36 -3.06
N VAL A 158 19.46 -6.94 -2.31
CA VAL A 158 19.98 -5.57 -2.33
C VAL A 158 20.48 -5.21 -3.72
N THR A 159 21.39 -6.02 -4.28
CA THR A 159 22.03 -5.71 -5.57
C THR A 159 21.00 -5.62 -6.69
N TYR A 160 20.18 -6.65 -6.88
CA TYR A 160 19.20 -6.67 -7.97
C TYR A 160 18.05 -5.69 -7.71
N GLY A 161 17.63 -5.55 -6.45
CA GLY A 161 16.53 -4.65 -6.10
C GLY A 161 16.89 -3.17 -6.32
N PHE A 162 18.11 -2.75 -5.99
CA PHE A 162 18.55 -1.38 -6.31
C PHE A 162 18.86 -1.21 -7.80
N LEU A 163 19.50 -2.18 -8.44
CA LEU A 163 19.87 -2.11 -9.85
C LEU A 163 18.64 -1.95 -10.76
N LEU A 164 17.57 -2.67 -10.47
CA LEU A 164 16.31 -2.59 -11.23
C LEU A 164 15.36 -1.53 -10.67
N GLY A 165 15.23 -1.48 -9.35
CA GLY A 165 14.22 -0.64 -8.69
C GLY A 165 14.50 0.85 -8.80
N LEU A 166 15.77 1.31 -8.67
CA LEU A 166 16.08 2.75 -8.73
C LEU A 166 15.80 3.36 -10.11
N PRO A 167 16.31 2.81 -11.24
CA PRO A 167 16.02 3.38 -12.56
C PRO A 167 14.52 3.38 -12.88
N LEU A 168 13.84 2.28 -12.55
CA LEU A 168 12.40 2.19 -12.78
C LEU A 168 11.59 3.13 -11.87
N SER A 169 12.05 3.39 -10.63
CA SER A 169 11.41 4.36 -9.75
C SER A 169 11.56 5.80 -10.25
N ILE A 170 12.71 6.13 -10.85
CA ILE A 170 12.90 7.43 -11.51
C ILE A 170 11.95 7.56 -12.71
N LEU A 171 11.86 6.51 -13.54
CA LEU A 171 10.93 6.47 -14.66
C LEU A 171 9.46 6.55 -14.20
N TYR A 172 9.11 5.89 -13.11
CA TYR A 172 7.79 5.95 -12.48
C TYR A 172 7.44 7.37 -12.05
N ALA A 173 8.35 8.04 -11.32
CA ALA A 173 8.16 9.40 -10.85
C ALA A 173 8.04 10.39 -12.04
N TRP A 174 8.91 10.25 -13.04
CA TRP A 174 8.84 11.05 -14.26
C TRP A 174 7.50 10.85 -15.00
N SER A 175 7.05 9.60 -15.15
CA SER A 175 5.76 9.29 -15.79
C SER A 175 4.57 9.89 -15.02
N ALA A 176 4.61 9.87 -13.69
CA ALA A 176 3.56 10.45 -12.85
C ALA A 176 3.45 11.97 -13.02
N VAL A 177 4.59 12.68 -13.04
CA VAL A 177 4.63 14.14 -13.22
C VAL A 177 4.18 14.55 -14.62
N ASN A 178 4.43 13.72 -15.64
CA ASN A 178 4.08 14.04 -17.04
C ASN A 178 2.73 13.46 -17.48
N GLY A 179 1.81 13.14 -16.53
CA GLY A 179 0.45 12.74 -16.85
C GLY A 179 0.34 11.36 -17.51
N HIS A 180 1.24 10.44 -17.15
CA HIS A 180 1.24 9.04 -17.61
C HIS A 180 1.37 8.89 -19.15
N PRO A 181 2.44 9.38 -19.78
CA PRO A 181 2.58 9.42 -21.24
C PRO A 181 2.51 8.04 -21.90
N PHE A 182 2.79 6.96 -21.15
CA PHE A 182 2.70 5.57 -21.61
C PHE A 182 1.34 4.90 -21.31
N GLY A 183 0.39 5.65 -20.75
CA GLY A 183 -0.90 5.14 -20.29
C GLY A 183 -0.87 4.50 -18.90
N THR A 184 -2.06 4.30 -18.33
CA THR A 184 -2.24 3.82 -16.95
C THR A 184 -1.71 2.42 -16.73
N THR A 185 -1.87 1.52 -17.70
CA THR A 185 -1.37 0.13 -17.61
C THR A 185 0.15 0.09 -17.53
N ALA A 186 0.85 0.83 -18.40
CA ALA A 186 2.31 0.90 -18.38
C ALA A 186 2.81 1.51 -17.06
N HIS A 187 2.12 2.54 -16.54
CA HIS A 187 2.42 3.10 -15.23
C HIS A 187 2.31 2.06 -14.10
N THR A 188 1.28 1.21 -14.11
CA THR A 188 1.12 0.11 -13.13
C THR A 188 2.21 -0.97 -13.29
N VAL A 189 2.64 -1.28 -14.51
CA VAL A 189 3.76 -2.19 -14.76
C VAL A 189 5.05 -1.63 -14.18
N ILE A 190 5.38 -0.36 -14.49
CA ILE A 190 6.58 0.32 -13.98
C ILE A 190 6.55 0.38 -12.45
N TYR A 191 5.39 0.72 -11.86
CA TYR A 191 5.20 0.71 -10.40
C TYR A 191 5.53 -0.67 -9.81
N THR A 192 4.93 -1.73 -10.34
CA THR A 192 5.10 -3.10 -9.83
C THR A 192 6.56 -3.54 -9.94
N ALA A 193 7.21 -3.26 -11.07
CA ALA A 193 8.59 -3.63 -11.33
C ALA A 193 9.61 -2.79 -10.54
N SER A 194 9.24 -1.58 -10.08
CA SER A 194 10.12 -0.69 -9.33
C SER A 194 9.95 -0.84 -7.82
N VAL A 195 8.72 -0.67 -7.33
CA VAL A 195 8.44 -0.46 -5.90
C VAL A 195 8.67 -1.73 -5.08
N TYR A 196 8.27 -2.91 -5.58
CA TYR A 196 8.45 -4.14 -4.81
C TYR A 196 9.91 -4.55 -4.68
N PRO A 197 10.72 -4.64 -5.77
CA PRO A 197 12.13 -4.97 -5.63
C PRO A 197 12.88 -3.95 -4.77
N LEU A 198 12.58 -2.66 -4.93
CA LEU A 198 13.22 -1.59 -4.17
C LEU A 198 12.85 -1.67 -2.68
N GLY A 199 11.59 -1.93 -2.35
CA GLY A 199 11.16 -2.11 -0.97
C GLY A 199 11.88 -3.27 -0.27
N PHE A 200 12.00 -4.42 -0.94
CA PHE A 200 12.76 -5.56 -0.41
C PHE A 200 14.27 -5.28 -0.35
N ALA A 201 14.81 -4.50 -1.27
CA ALA A 201 16.21 -4.06 -1.23
C ALA A 201 16.50 -3.21 0.01
N TYR A 202 15.64 -2.24 0.33
CA TYR A 202 15.80 -1.42 1.55
C TYR A 202 15.76 -2.27 2.82
N VAL A 203 14.78 -3.15 2.97
CA VAL A 203 14.68 -4.04 4.15
C VAL A 203 15.94 -4.92 4.25
N SER A 204 16.36 -5.52 3.14
CA SER A 204 17.55 -6.38 3.11
C SER A 204 18.83 -5.59 3.39
N ALA A 205 18.94 -4.35 2.92
CA ALA A 205 20.07 -3.48 3.20
C ALA A 205 20.15 -3.14 4.70
N ILE A 206 19.03 -2.82 5.34
CA ILE A 206 18.98 -2.57 6.79
C ILE A 206 19.41 -3.82 7.56
N CYS A 207 18.95 -5.02 7.16
CA CYS A 207 19.38 -6.28 7.78
C CYS A 207 20.88 -6.53 7.63
N LEU A 208 21.47 -6.26 6.46
CA LEU A 208 22.90 -6.38 6.24
C LEU A 208 23.72 -5.35 7.02
N LEU A 209 23.25 -4.11 7.11
CA LEU A 209 23.85 -3.08 7.94
C LEU A 209 23.82 -3.48 9.42
N TYR A 210 22.71 -4.03 9.90
CA TYR A 210 22.61 -4.58 11.25
C TYR A 210 23.64 -5.68 11.51
N LEU A 211 23.80 -6.64 10.59
CA LEU A 211 24.80 -7.70 10.71
C LEU A 211 26.23 -7.17 10.72
N HIS A 212 26.52 -6.13 9.93
CA HIS A 212 27.85 -5.53 9.86
C HIS A 212 28.16 -4.64 11.07
N GLY A 213 27.16 -3.92 11.54
CA GLY A 213 27.28 -2.93 12.61
C GLY A 213 26.78 -3.41 13.98
N ARG A 214 26.63 -4.73 14.20
CA ARG A 214 26.04 -5.30 15.43
C ARG A 214 26.69 -4.76 16.72
N GLU A 215 27.93 -4.32 16.66
CA GLU A 215 28.66 -3.72 17.78
C GLU A 215 28.54 -2.19 17.88
N TRP A 216 27.92 -1.55 16.90
CA TRP A 216 27.76 -0.09 16.88
C TRP A 216 26.78 0.36 17.96
N ARG A 217 27.14 1.44 18.69
CA ARG A 217 26.29 2.03 19.74
C ARG A 217 24.88 2.34 19.26
N LEU A 218 24.73 2.75 18.00
CA LEU A 218 23.44 3.11 17.38
C LEU A 218 22.42 1.98 17.46
N TRP A 219 22.81 0.74 17.21
CA TRP A 219 21.92 -0.42 17.28
C TRP A 219 21.57 -0.83 18.70
N ARG A 220 22.45 -0.57 19.65
CA ARG A 220 22.19 -0.81 21.09
C ARG A 220 21.15 0.15 21.68
N CYS A 221 20.96 1.34 21.07
CA CYS A 221 19.93 2.29 21.49
C CYS A 221 18.54 2.01 20.88
N LEU A 222 18.48 1.18 19.81
CA LEU A 222 17.24 0.85 19.10
C LEU A 222 16.69 -0.54 19.47
N ALA A 223 17.43 -1.33 20.23
CA ALA A 223 17.04 -2.65 20.72
C ALA A 223 16.48 -2.57 22.14
#